data_2bfa9f5be64639a18bacbed36f132631
#
_entry.id   2bfa9f5be64639a18bacbed36f132631
#
_cell.length_a   1.000
_cell.length_b   1.000
_cell.length_c   1.000
_cell.angle_alpha   90.00
_cell.angle_beta   90.00
_cell.angle_gamma   90.00
#
_symmetry.space_group_name_H-M   'P 1'
#
loop_
_entity.id
_entity.type
_entity.pdbx_description
1 polymer ?
#
loop_
_entity_poly.entity_id
_entity_poly.type
_entity_poly.pdbx_seq_one_letter_code
_entity_poly.pdbx_strand_id
1 'polypeptide(L)'
;MDTNKTILVTGGAGYIGSHTCIKLLEAGYAVVVLDNFSNSSPEALRRVEDITGKTTTLVQGDINDLPLLNQLFSDHAIDAVIHFAGLKAVGESVAEPLRYYHNNVTGTLTLCRAMQAAGINKLVFSSSATVYGDPASLPIREDFPTSATNPYGRSKLIIEEILRDLHHSAPNWDIALLRYFNPVGAHPSGRIGEDPADIPNNLL
;
A
#
# COMPACT_ATOMS: atom_id res chain seq x y z
N MET A 1 0.46 23.81 -8.58
CA MET A 1 0.24 22.87 -7.45
C MET A 1 1.44 23.03 -6.54
N ASP A 2 1.20 23.05 -5.23
CA ASP A 2 2.28 23.18 -4.25
C ASP A 2 3.06 21.85 -4.22
N THR A 3 4.18 21.81 -4.93
CA THR A 3 4.96 20.61 -5.21
C THR A 3 5.98 20.29 -4.10
N ASN A 4 5.89 20.98 -2.96
CA ASN A 4 6.83 20.82 -1.84
C ASN A 4 6.32 19.82 -0.79
N LYS A 5 5.51 18.84 -1.19
CA LYS A 5 4.93 17.83 -0.29
C LYS A 5 5.68 16.52 -0.36
N THR A 6 5.80 15.88 0.80
CA THR A 6 6.45 14.58 0.95
C THR A 6 5.40 13.48 1.16
N ILE A 7 5.46 12.44 0.34
CA ILE A 7 4.54 11.29 0.41
C ILE A 7 5.31 10.06 0.90
N LEU A 8 4.82 9.44 1.98
CA LEU A 8 5.29 8.12 2.37
C LEU A 8 4.57 7.05 1.55
N VAL A 9 5.32 6.18 0.91
CA VAL A 9 4.80 5.02 0.18
C VAL A 9 5.28 3.75 0.88
N THR A 10 4.40 3.06 1.59
CA THR A 10 4.74 1.76 2.16
C THR A 10 4.56 0.67 1.10
N GLY A 11 5.47 -0.29 1.03
CA GLY A 11 5.50 -1.26 -0.07
C GLY A 11 5.90 -0.62 -1.41
N GLY A 12 6.68 0.47 -1.35
CA GLY A 12 7.03 1.27 -2.53
C GLY A 12 8.00 0.58 -3.50
N ALA A 13 8.69 -0.47 -3.08
CA ALA A 13 9.53 -1.30 -3.95
C ALA A 13 8.77 -2.43 -4.66
N GLY A 14 7.49 -2.64 -4.32
CA GLY A 14 6.61 -3.61 -5.00
C GLY A 14 6.14 -3.12 -6.37
N TYR A 15 5.37 -3.98 -7.07
CA TYR A 15 4.86 -3.70 -8.41
C TYR A 15 4.08 -2.37 -8.51
N ILE A 16 2.95 -2.25 -7.80
CA ILE A 16 2.13 -1.03 -7.84
C ILE A 16 2.88 0.15 -7.20
N GLY A 17 3.60 -0.12 -6.10
CA GLY A 17 4.35 0.90 -5.36
C GLY A 17 5.41 1.59 -6.20
N SER A 18 6.22 0.85 -6.96
CA SER A 18 7.29 1.41 -7.80
C SER A 18 6.72 2.28 -8.93
N HIS A 19 5.63 1.84 -9.57
CA HIS A 19 4.93 2.64 -10.59
C HIS A 19 4.35 3.93 -9.98
N THR A 20 3.80 3.85 -8.76
CA THR A 20 3.29 5.01 -8.03
C THR A 20 4.42 5.98 -7.66
N CYS A 21 5.57 5.47 -7.23
CA CYS A 21 6.74 6.31 -6.94
C CYS A 21 7.19 7.12 -8.18
N ILE A 22 7.20 6.50 -9.39
CA ILE A 22 7.48 7.23 -10.63
C ILE A 22 6.49 8.39 -10.81
N LYS A 23 5.18 8.12 -10.70
CA LYS A 23 4.16 9.15 -10.92
C LYS A 23 4.22 10.28 -9.90
N LEU A 24 4.52 9.97 -8.65
CA LEU A 24 4.73 10.98 -7.61
C LEU A 24 5.95 11.86 -7.89
N LEU A 25 7.09 11.25 -8.25
CA LEU A 25 8.31 11.96 -8.58
C LEU A 25 8.12 12.83 -9.83
N GLU A 26 7.48 12.31 -10.90
CA GLU A 26 7.14 13.08 -12.09
C GLU A 26 6.26 14.28 -11.76
N ALA A 27 5.28 14.12 -10.85
CA ALA A 27 4.40 15.18 -10.39
C ALA A 27 5.08 16.20 -9.45
N GLY A 28 6.34 15.95 -9.05
CA GLY A 28 7.14 16.88 -8.25
C GLY A 28 7.05 16.68 -6.73
N TYR A 29 6.46 15.57 -6.27
CA TYR A 29 6.49 15.22 -4.85
C TYR A 29 7.85 14.67 -4.43
N ALA A 30 8.24 14.91 -3.18
CA ALA A 30 9.28 14.13 -2.52
C ALA A 30 8.67 12.78 -2.08
N VAL A 31 9.44 11.69 -2.23
CA VAL A 31 8.96 10.34 -1.94
C VAL A 31 9.86 9.68 -0.91
N VAL A 32 9.27 9.27 0.21
CA VAL A 32 9.87 8.37 1.20
C VAL A 32 9.24 6.98 1.01
N VAL A 33 10.05 5.96 0.93
CA VAL A 33 9.61 4.56 0.77
C VAL A 33 9.91 3.80 2.04
N LEU A 34 8.92 3.09 2.58
CA LEU A 34 9.11 2.06 3.61
C LEU A 34 8.84 0.70 2.99
N ASP A 35 9.84 -0.19 3.00
CA ASP A 35 9.72 -1.55 2.45
C ASP A 35 10.62 -2.52 3.23
N ASN A 36 10.14 -3.73 3.51
CA ASN A 36 10.93 -4.76 4.19
C ASN A 36 11.55 -5.76 3.22
N PHE A 37 11.28 -5.61 1.92
CA PHE A 37 11.74 -6.47 0.83
C PHE A 37 11.35 -7.95 0.96
N SER A 38 10.27 -8.26 1.67
CA SER A 38 9.77 -9.63 1.79
C SER A 38 9.28 -10.22 0.46
N ASN A 39 8.80 -9.37 -0.45
CA ASN A 39 8.34 -9.75 -1.80
C ASN A 39 8.62 -8.64 -2.82
N SER A 40 9.77 -8.00 -2.69
CA SER A 40 10.21 -6.88 -3.55
C SER A 40 11.73 -6.82 -3.56
N SER A 41 12.30 -5.90 -4.34
CA SER A 41 13.74 -5.72 -4.43
C SER A 41 14.13 -4.24 -4.40
N PRO A 42 15.24 -3.87 -3.75
CA PRO A 42 15.80 -2.51 -3.83
C PRO A 42 16.08 -2.07 -5.28
N GLU A 43 16.31 -3.02 -6.18
CA GLU A 43 16.53 -2.76 -7.60
C GLU A 43 15.34 -2.03 -8.25
N ALA A 44 14.11 -2.27 -7.79
CA ALA A 44 12.94 -1.57 -8.29
C ALA A 44 13.05 -0.05 -8.06
N LEU A 45 13.51 0.36 -6.88
CA LEU A 45 13.72 1.78 -6.56
C LEU A 45 14.88 2.40 -7.34
N ARG A 46 15.98 1.67 -7.50
CA ARG A 46 17.08 2.11 -8.36
C ARG A 46 16.59 2.38 -9.79
N ARG A 47 15.74 1.52 -10.33
CA ARG A 47 15.14 1.72 -11.66
C ARG A 47 14.15 2.87 -11.71
N VAL A 48 13.40 3.12 -10.64
CA VAL A 48 12.56 4.33 -10.49
C VAL A 48 13.42 5.59 -10.60
N GLU A 49 14.55 5.63 -9.90
CA GLU A 49 15.49 6.76 -9.97
C GLU A 49 16.11 6.93 -11.36
N ASP A 50 16.53 5.84 -12.00
CA ASP A 50 17.05 5.86 -13.37
C ASP A 50 16.02 6.34 -14.41
N ILE A 51 14.73 6.03 -14.21
CA ILE A 51 13.65 6.44 -15.13
C ILE A 51 13.32 7.91 -14.95
N THR A 52 13.26 8.37 -13.70
CA THR A 52 12.77 9.72 -13.37
C THR A 52 13.88 10.76 -13.29
N GLY A 53 15.14 10.35 -13.14
CA GLY A 53 16.27 11.22 -12.81
C GLY A 53 16.16 11.85 -11.41
N LYS A 54 15.28 11.33 -10.54
CA LYS A 54 15.03 11.83 -9.19
C LYS A 54 15.21 10.71 -8.18
N THR A 55 15.62 11.08 -6.96
CA THR A 55 15.89 10.11 -5.88
C THR A 55 14.66 9.88 -5.00
N THR A 56 14.58 8.69 -4.44
CA THR A 56 13.68 8.33 -3.35
C THR A 56 14.47 8.22 -2.04
N THR A 57 13.83 8.52 -0.91
CA THR A 57 14.41 8.20 0.40
C THR A 57 13.91 6.83 0.84
N LEU A 58 14.81 5.86 0.94
CA LEU A 58 14.46 4.51 1.38
C LEU A 58 14.66 4.34 2.88
N VAL A 59 13.63 3.89 3.57
CA VAL A 59 13.67 3.34 4.92
C VAL A 59 13.38 1.86 4.83
N GLN A 60 14.38 1.01 5.08
CA GLN A 60 14.18 -0.43 5.11
C GLN A 60 13.61 -0.85 6.47
N GLY A 61 12.42 -1.46 6.47
CA GLY A 61 11.79 -1.92 7.71
C GLY A 61 10.37 -2.41 7.54
N ASP A 62 9.80 -2.88 8.65
CA ASP A 62 8.48 -3.50 8.68
C ASP A 62 7.42 -2.54 9.23
N ILE A 63 6.20 -2.58 8.64
CA ILE A 63 5.05 -1.78 9.11
C ILE A 63 4.56 -2.16 10.50
N ASN A 64 4.97 -3.31 11.04
CA ASN A 64 4.67 -3.74 12.41
C ASN A 64 5.64 -3.12 13.44
N ASP A 65 6.74 -2.50 13.00
CA ASP A 65 7.73 -1.87 13.88
C ASP A 65 7.31 -0.44 14.24
N LEU A 66 6.56 -0.29 15.34
CA LEU A 66 6.10 1.03 15.82
C LEU A 66 7.25 1.98 16.16
N PRO A 67 8.33 1.58 16.85
CA PRO A 67 9.51 2.42 17.05
C PRO A 67 10.09 2.97 15.75
N LEU A 68 10.28 2.13 14.73
CA LEU A 68 10.77 2.53 13.42
C LEU A 68 9.83 3.54 12.75
N LEU A 69 8.53 3.30 12.76
CA LEU A 69 7.53 4.21 12.18
C LEU A 69 7.54 5.57 12.88
N ASN A 70 7.61 5.60 14.20
CA ASN A 70 7.70 6.85 14.96
C ASN A 70 8.97 7.64 14.60
N GLN A 71 10.11 6.94 14.46
CA GLN A 71 11.36 7.57 14.02
C GLN A 71 11.24 8.12 12.60
N LEU A 72 10.67 7.33 11.66
CA LEU A 72 10.44 7.75 10.28
C LEU A 72 9.61 9.03 10.20
N PHE A 73 8.51 9.10 10.94
CA PHE A 73 7.66 10.31 10.95
C PHE A 73 8.32 11.50 11.65
N SER A 74 9.24 11.25 12.59
CA SER A 74 10.04 12.31 13.21
C SER A 74 11.12 12.88 12.27
N ASP A 75 11.74 12.00 11.48
CA ASP A 75 12.87 12.37 10.62
C ASP A 75 12.42 13.02 9.29
N HIS A 76 11.18 12.74 8.88
CA HIS A 76 10.64 13.18 7.60
C HIS A 76 9.32 13.92 7.78
N ALA A 77 9.21 15.12 7.21
CA ALA A 77 7.97 15.92 7.20
C ALA A 77 6.97 15.33 6.21
N ILE A 78 6.29 14.23 6.59
CA ILE A 78 5.33 13.51 5.74
C ILE A 78 3.99 14.27 5.71
N ASP A 79 3.44 14.53 4.51
CA ASP A 79 2.13 15.15 4.32
C ASP A 79 0.99 14.15 4.15
N ALA A 80 1.27 12.98 3.56
CA ALA A 80 0.30 11.92 3.33
C ALA A 80 0.98 10.56 3.18
N VAL A 81 0.19 9.49 3.37
CA VAL A 81 0.66 8.11 3.25
C VAL A 81 -0.13 7.40 2.15
N ILE A 82 0.58 6.67 1.27
CA ILE A 82 0.00 5.68 0.36
C ILE A 82 0.45 4.29 0.83
N HIS A 83 -0.51 3.48 1.23
CA HIS A 83 -0.24 2.21 1.90
C HIS A 83 -0.49 1.02 0.98
N PHE A 84 0.59 0.51 0.38
CA PHE A 84 0.59 -0.71 -0.43
C PHE A 84 1.14 -1.92 0.33
N ALA A 85 1.96 -1.73 1.36
CA ALA A 85 2.56 -2.84 2.09
C ALA A 85 1.50 -3.82 2.58
N GLY A 86 1.70 -5.10 2.27
CA GLY A 86 0.78 -6.17 2.65
C GLY A 86 1.00 -7.45 1.85
N LEU A 87 0.75 -8.57 2.47
CA LEU A 87 0.74 -9.88 1.81
C LEU A 87 -0.49 -9.98 0.92
N LYS A 88 -0.34 -10.53 -0.31
CA LYS A 88 -1.39 -10.49 -1.35
C LYS A 88 -1.78 -11.86 -1.95
N ALA A 89 -1.05 -12.93 -1.67
CA ALA A 89 -1.27 -14.23 -2.27
C ALA A 89 -2.47 -14.95 -1.63
N VAL A 90 -3.57 -15.11 -2.39
CA VAL A 90 -4.82 -15.72 -1.89
C VAL A 90 -4.59 -17.14 -1.38
N GLY A 91 -3.89 -17.98 -2.14
CA GLY A 91 -3.61 -19.37 -1.74
C GLY A 91 -2.80 -19.47 -0.45
N GLU A 92 -1.74 -18.68 -0.31
CA GLU A 92 -0.93 -18.59 0.92
C GLU A 92 -1.77 -18.12 2.10
N SER A 93 -2.70 -17.18 1.90
CA SER A 93 -3.57 -16.69 2.97
C SER A 93 -4.46 -17.79 3.58
N VAL A 94 -4.86 -18.77 2.78
CA VAL A 94 -5.63 -19.90 3.25
C VAL A 94 -4.77 -20.87 4.06
N ALA A 95 -3.51 -21.07 3.66
CA ALA A 95 -2.56 -21.91 4.38
C ALA A 95 -2.05 -21.27 5.68
N GLU A 96 -1.80 -19.94 5.66
CA GLU A 96 -1.20 -19.20 6.77
C GLU A 96 -2.03 -17.96 7.19
N PRO A 97 -3.30 -18.13 7.61
CA PRO A 97 -4.20 -17.01 7.86
C PRO A 97 -3.72 -16.07 8.96
N LEU A 98 -3.13 -16.59 10.03
CA LEU A 98 -2.63 -15.75 11.13
C LEU A 98 -1.51 -14.82 10.70
N ARG A 99 -0.61 -15.28 9.80
CA ARG A 99 0.43 -14.46 9.20
C ARG A 99 -0.17 -13.29 8.42
N TYR A 100 -1.24 -13.55 7.65
CA TYR A 100 -1.96 -12.53 6.88
C TYR A 100 -2.64 -11.50 7.77
N TYR A 101 -3.35 -11.92 8.80
CA TYR A 101 -3.96 -10.97 9.73
C TYR A 101 -2.92 -10.17 10.51
N HIS A 102 -1.87 -10.80 10.97
CA HIS A 102 -0.80 -10.09 11.67
C HIS A 102 -0.13 -9.06 10.76
N ASN A 103 0.31 -9.48 9.57
CA ASN A 103 0.99 -8.56 8.66
C ASN A 103 0.07 -7.43 8.18
N ASN A 104 -1.12 -7.77 7.66
CA ASN A 104 -1.96 -6.79 7.00
C ASN A 104 -2.75 -5.94 8.01
N VAL A 105 -3.46 -6.58 8.95
CA VAL A 105 -4.33 -5.86 9.88
C VAL A 105 -3.51 -5.19 10.98
N THR A 106 -2.65 -5.94 11.68
CA THR A 106 -1.84 -5.36 12.77
C THR A 106 -0.86 -4.31 12.22
N GLY A 107 -0.23 -4.58 11.07
CA GLY A 107 0.67 -3.61 10.42
C GLY A 107 -0.05 -2.30 10.08
N THR A 108 -1.27 -2.37 9.51
CA THR A 108 -2.06 -1.16 9.22
C THR A 108 -2.46 -0.42 10.49
N LEU A 109 -2.86 -1.13 11.55
CA LEU A 109 -3.16 -0.52 12.85
C LEU A 109 -1.92 0.20 13.43
N THR A 110 -0.75 -0.44 13.35
CA THR A 110 0.52 0.12 13.82
C THR A 110 0.87 1.39 13.03
N LEU A 111 0.71 1.37 11.70
CA LEU A 111 0.90 2.53 10.84
C LEU A 111 -0.07 3.67 11.22
N CYS A 112 -1.36 3.40 11.37
CA CYS A 112 -2.35 4.42 11.74
C CYS A 112 -2.05 5.04 13.11
N ARG A 113 -1.58 4.24 14.09
CA ARG A 113 -1.16 4.75 15.40
C ARG A 113 0.04 5.69 15.31
N ALA A 114 1.04 5.33 14.50
CA ALA A 114 2.21 6.19 14.28
C ALA A 114 1.82 7.47 13.55
N MET A 115 0.97 7.39 12.51
CA MET A 115 0.42 8.56 11.81
C MET A 115 -0.33 9.49 12.77
N GLN A 116 -1.20 8.94 13.61
CA GLN A 116 -1.95 9.71 14.61
C GLN A 116 -1.03 10.43 15.58
N ALA A 117 -0.01 9.75 16.09
CA ALA A 117 0.98 10.34 17.00
C ALA A 117 1.78 11.47 16.34
N ALA A 118 2.04 11.38 15.04
CA ALA A 118 2.74 12.39 14.26
C ALA A 118 1.81 13.51 13.73
N GLY A 119 0.49 13.44 13.96
CA GLY A 119 -0.48 14.41 13.45
C GLY A 119 -0.76 14.30 11.95
N ILE A 120 -0.41 13.16 11.32
CA ILE A 120 -0.63 12.89 9.90
C ILE A 120 -1.96 12.14 9.75
N ASN A 121 -2.86 12.68 8.92
CA ASN A 121 -4.23 12.20 8.81
C ASN A 121 -4.70 11.97 7.37
N LYS A 122 -3.79 11.91 6.40
CA LYS A 122 -4.10 11.65 4.99
C LYS A 122 -3.58 10.29 4.57
N LEU A 123 -4.50 9.37 4.26
CA LEU A 123 -4.18 7.98 3.93
C LEU A 123 -4.89 7.54 2.66
N VAL A 124 -4.13 7.01 1.71
CA VAL A 124 -4.65 6.23 0.60
C VAL A 124 -4.35 4.76 0.88
N PHE A 125 -5.38 3.94 1.03
CA PHE A 125 -5.23 2.51 1.30
C PHE A 125 -5.49 1.67 0.06
N SER A 126 -4.55 0.79 -0.26
CA SER A 126 -4.68 -0.23 -1.29
C SER A 126 -5.53 -1.39 -0.77
N SER A 127 -6.83 -1.29 -1.00
CA SER A 127 -7.77 -2.40 -0.82
C SER A 127 -7.77 -3.30 -2.07
N SER A 128 -8.74 -4.20 -2.17
CA SER A 128 -8.81 -5.18 -3.25
C SER A 128 -10.26 -5.47 -3.63
N ALA A 129 -10.51 -5.79 -4.90
CA ALA A 129 -11.80 -6.29 -5.36
C ALA A 129 -12.22 -7.60 -4.68
N THR A 130 -11.28 -8.33 -4.07
CA THR A 130 -11.59 -9.55 -3.28
C THR A 130 -12.49 -9.29 -2.08
N VAL A 131 -12.66 -8.03 -1.66
CA VAL A 131 -13.63 -7.65 -0.61
C VAL A 131 -15.09 -7.86 -1.03
N TYR A 132 -15.37 -7.89 -2.33
CA TYR A 132 -16.72 -8.16 -2.84
C TYR A 132 -17.11 -9.65 -2.81
N GLY A 133 -16.12 -10.56 -2.66
CA GLY A 133 -16.37 -12.01 -2.70
C GLY A 133 -16.96 -12.44 -4.04
N ASP A 134 -18.10 -13.14 -3.98
CA ASP A 134 -18.84 -13.61 -5.16
C ASP A 134 -19.96 -12.61 -5.48
N PRO A 135 -19.75 -11.67 -6.42
CA PRO A 135 -20.74 -10.63 -6.71
C PRO A 135 -21.95 -11.18 -7.44
N ALA A 136 -23.13 -10.65 -7.14
CA ALA A 136 -24.38 -11.12 -7.74
C ALA A 136 -24.50 -10.81 -9.25
N SER A 137 -23.75 -9.84 -9.76
CA SER A 137 -23.75 -9.43 -11.18
C SER A 137 -22.46 -8.70 -11.58
N LEU A 138 -22.28 -8.50 -12.87
CA LEU A 138 -21.18 -7.74 -13.48
C LEU A 138 -21.74 -6.59 -14.33
N PRO A 139 -21.03 -5.47 -14.47
CA PRO A 139 -19.77 -5.12 -13.77
C PRO A 139 -19.97 -4.85 -12.27
N ILE A 140 -18.94 -5.10 -11.47
CA ILE A 140 -18.97 -4.79 -10.02
C ILE A 140 -18.90 -3.28 -9.83
N ARG A 141 -19.74 -2.75 -8.93
CA ARG A 141 -19.78 -1.33 -8.55
C ARG A 141 -19.41 -1.16 -7.08
N GLU A 142 -19.03 0.04 -6.69
CA GLU A 142 -18.59 0.35 -5.32
C GLU A 142 -19.67 0.14 -4.26
N ASP A 143 -20.96 0.26 -4.65
CA ASP A 143 -22.13 0.08 -3.78
C ASP A 143 -22.53 -1.39 -3.55
N PHE A 144 -21.82 -2.35 -4.19
CA PHE A 144 -22.12 -3.77 -3.99
C PHE A 144 -21.77 -4.22 -2.57
N PRO A 145 -22.55 -5.18 -2.02
CA PRO A 145 -22.24 -5.78 -0.73
C PRO A 145 -20.83 -6.37 -0.69
N THR A 146 -20.17 -6.24 0.45
CA THR A 146 -18.84 -6.82 0.67
C THR A 146 -18.93 -8.10 1.48
N SER A 147 -18.29 -9.18 1.01
CA SER A 147 -18.33 -10.52 1.61
C SER A 147 -17.10 -11.33 1.18
N ALA A 148 -15.96 -11.07 1.82
CA ALA A 148 -14.72 -11.73 1.46
C ALA A 148 -14.76 -13.26 1.66
N THR A 149 -14.32 -14.03 0.66
CA THR A 149 -14.34 -15.50 0.63
C THR A 149 -13.04 -16.16 1.09
N ASN A 150 -11.98 -15.38 1.29
CA ASN A 150 -10.66 -15.87 1.72
C ASN A 150 -10.01 -14.95 2.74
N PRO A 151 -8.97 -15.41 3.49
CA PRO A 151 -8.33 -14.62 4.54
C PRO A 151 -7.66 -13.34 4.04
N TYR A 152 -7.08 -13.34 2.83
CA TYR A 152 -6.53 -12.12 2.23
C TYR A 152 -7.61 -11.07 2.03
N GLY A 153 -8.70 -11.41 1.31
CA GLY A 153 -9.82 -10.50 1.08
C GLY A 153 -10.46 -10.04 2.40
N ARG A 154 -10.56 -10.95 3.37
CA ARG A 154 -11.09 -10.63 4.70
C ARG A 154 -10.18 -9.66 5.46
N SER A 155 -8.85 -9.81 5.37
CA SER A 155 -7.92 -8.85 5.97
C SER A 155 -8.10 -7.44 5.38
N LYS A 156 -8.28 -7.33 4.05
CA LYS A 156 -8.55 -6.05 3.38
C LYS A 156 -9.90 -5.45 3.81
N LEU A 157 -10.94 -6.26 3.91
CA LEU A 157 -12.27 -5.82 4.35
C LEU A 157 -12.25 -5.32 5.80
N ILE A 158 -11.62 -6.07 6.71
CA ILE A 158 -11.44 -5.64 8.11
C ILE A 158 -10.72 -4.29 8.19
N ILE A 159 -9.68 -4.09 7.39
CA ILE A 159 -8.96 -2.82 7.34
C ILE A 159 -9.88 -1.69 6.82
N GLU A 160 -10.68 -1.92 5.77
CA GLU A 160 -11.64 -0.92 5.30
C GLU A 160 -12.62 -0.51 6.42
N GLU A 161 -13.13 -1.46 7.20
CA GLU A 161 -14.02 -1.19 8.34
C GLU A 161 -13.30 -0.37 9.42
N ILE A 162 -12.09 -0.78 9.82
CA ILE A 162 -11.27 -0.04 10.78
C ILE A 162 -11.02 1.41 10.31
N LEU A 163 -10.71 1.62 9.03
CA LEU A 163 -10.42 2.94 8.49
C LEU A 163 -11.69 3.82 8.42
N ARG A 164 -12.87 3.24 8.16
CA ARG A 164 -14.15 3.95 8.26
C ARG A 164 -14.47 4.36 9.70
N ASP A 165 -14.25 3.46 10.66
CA ASP A 165 -14.43 3.76 12.08
C ASP A 165 -13.47 4.85 12.55
N LEU A 166 -12.21 4.82 12.08
CA LEU A 166 -11.21 5.85 12.35
C LEU A 166 -11.67 7.23 11.84
N HIS A 167 -12.12 7.30 10.57
CA HIS A 167 -12.67 8.54 10.02
C HIS A 167 -13.92 9.01 10.77
N HIS A 168 -14.82 8.10 11.14
CA HIS A 168 -16.02 8.44 11.89
C HIS A 168 -15.70 9.02 13.29
N SER A 169 -14.73 8.42 13.98
CA SER A 169 -14.28 8.87 15.31
C SER A 169 -13.45 10.16 15.28
N ALA A 170 -12.76 10.41 14.17
CA ALA A 170 -11.88 11.57 13.97
C ALA A 170 -12.05 12.11 12.53
N PRO A 171 -13.06 12.96 12.29
CA PRO A 171 -13.46 13.43 10.93
C PRO A 171 -12.39 14.26 10.20
N ASN A 172 -11.29 14.62 10.86
CA ASN A 172 -10.14 15.26 10.26
C ASN A 172 -9.24 14.28 9.47
N TRP A 173 -9.49 12.97 9.53
CA TRP A 173 -8.82 12.00 8.68
C TRP A 173 -9.41 12.01 7.28
N ASP A 174 -8.56 12.25 6.28
CA ASP A 174 -8.87 12.13 4.86
C ASP A 174 -8.41 10.74 4.38
N ILE A 175 -9.35 9.83 4.18
CA ILE A 175 -9.04 8.44 3.82
C ILE A 175 -9.65 8.10 2.47
N ALA A 176 -8.82 7.58 1.55
CA ALA A 176 -9.25 7.00 0.28
C ALA A 176 -9.02 5.49 0.28
N LEU A 177 -10.07 4.71 -0.02
CA LEU A 177 -10.03 3.25 -0.13
C LEU A 177 -10.06 2.88 -1.61
N LEU A 178 -8.96 2.33 -2.15
CA LEU A 178 -8.86 1.95 -3.55
C LEU A 178 -8.96 0.43 -3.69
N ARG A 179 -10.06 -0.07 -4.24
CA ARG A 179 -10.30 -1.49 -4.47
C ARG A 179 -9.73 -1.90 -5.82
N TYR A 180 -8.47 -2.32 -5.81
CA TYR A 180 -7.81 -2.81 -7.02
C TYR A 180 -8.39 -4.14 -7.47
N PHE A 181 -8.65 -4.26 -8.77
CA PHE A 181 -8.80 -5.52 -9.48
C PHE A 181 -7.41 -6.07 -9.79
N ASN A 182 -7.26 -6.90 -10.82
CA ASN A 182 -5.96 -7.42 -11.21
C ASN A 182 -5.19 -6.33 -11.99
N PRO A 183 -4.17 -5.70 -11.42
CA PRO A 183 -3.36 -4.75 -12.17
C PRO A 183 -2.60 -5.49 -13.28
N VAL A 184 -2.53 -4.88 -14.45
CA VAL A 184 -1.85 -5.45 -15.61
C VAL A 184 -1.03 -4.37 -16.30
N GLY A 185 0.14 -4.75 -16.80
CA GLY A 185 1.04 -3.89 -17.56
C GLY A 185 2.37 -3.63 -16.87
N ALA A 186 3.26 -3.01 -17.63
CA ALA A 186 4.58 -2.60 -17.18
C ALA A 186 4.87 -1.17 -17.64
N HIS A 187 5.90 -0.56 -17.09
CA HIS A 187 6.32 0.77 -17.54
C HIS A 187 6.83 0.73 -18.98
N PRO A 188 6.53 1.74 -19.83
CA PRO A 188 6.94 1.75 -21.24
C PRO A 188 8.44 1.59 -21.49
N SER A 189 9.28 1.93 -20.48
CA SER A 189 10.73 1.70 -20.55
C SER A 189 11.12 0.22 -20.55
N GLY A 190 10.22 -0.70 -20.21
CA GLY A 190 10.51 -2.11 -19.99
C GLY A 190 11.38 -2.42 -18.76
N ARG A 191 11.61 -1.44 -17.89
CA ARG A 191 12.57 -1.56 -16.77
C ARG A 191 11.92 -1.90 -15.43
N ILE A 192 10.63 -1.62 -15.26
CA ILE A 192 9.85 -2.00 -14.08
C ILE A 192 8.53 -2.64 -14.50
N GLY A 193 8.08 -3.59 -13.71
CA GLY A 193 6.86 -4.36 -13.88
C GLY A 193 6.65 -5.25 -12.66
N GLU A 194 5.85 -6.29 -12.79
CA GLU A 194 5.70 -7.28 -11.74
C GLU A 194 6.93 -8.22 -11.73
N ASP A 195 7.55 -8.37 -10.56
CA ASP A 195 8.71 -9.25 -10.34
C ASP A 195 8.59 -9.88 -8.93
N PRO A 196 7.64 -10.82 -8.75
CA PRO A 196 7.46 -11.49 -7.47
C PRO A 196 8.57 -12.53 -7.23
N ALA A 197 8.82 -12.86 -5.95
CA ALA A 197 9.75 -13.92 -5.57
C ALA A 197 9.29 -15.32 -6.03
N ASP A 198 7.97 -15.50 -6.20
CA ASP A 198 7.31 -16.72 -6.65
C ASP A 198 6.68 -16.56 -8.04
N ILE A 199 5.85 -17.54 -8.44
CA ILE A 199 5.12 -17.52 -9.72
C ILE A 199 4.20 -16.30 -9.78
N PRO A 200 4.25 -15.48 -10.86
CA PRO A 200 3.36 -14.35 -11.03
C PRO A 200 1.88 -14.76 -10.96
N ASN A 201 1.09 -14.00 -10.20
CA ASN A 201 -0.35 -14.25 -10.01
C ASN A 201 -1.24 -13.32 -10.85
N ASN A 202 -0.67 -12.33 -11.53
CA ASN A 202 -1.41 -11.41 -12.40
C ASN A 202 -1.36 -11.88 -13.86
N LEU A 203 -2.36 -11.45 -14.63
CA LEU A 203 -2.36 -11.62 -16.09
C LEU A 203 -1.27 -10.72 -16.70
N LEU A 204 -0.43 -11.30 -17.51
CA LEU A 204 0.58 -10.60 -18.29
C LEU A 204 0.04 -10.27 -19.69
#